data_396863f1f1dc0f7405185343b42e34b6
#
_entry.id   396863f1f1dc0f7405185343b42e34b6
#
_cell.length_a   1.000
_cell.length_b   1.000
_cell.length_c   1.000
_cell.angle_alpha   90.00
_cell.angle_beta   90.00
_cell.angle_gamma   90.00
#
_symmetry.space_group_name_H-M   'P 1'
#
loop_
_entity.id
_entity.type
_entity.pdbx_description
1 polymer ?
#
loop_
_entity_poly.entity_id
_entity_poly.type
_entity_poly.pdbx_seq_one_letter_code
_entity_poly.pdbx_strand_id
1 'polypeptide(L)'
;MEKMNEKTKVYNVIIMDRSGSMWDIQKPAIQGYNEVLGGVKAAAKKFEETQEHYFTLVLFDSASIDEVYWNAHTGDATILTEETYVPGACTPLYDAMGRTLTKLEKQLEGDDNHSVVVTIITDGYENDSHEYNLAGIKKKIEHLKKQGWSFAYMGTDHDVEGVTVSLSITNVIKFEKTAEETVRTFKRERRARERYLKEVDDFNHAMPCATMEARVAFNASLAEKFYKEDEKEN
;
A
#
# COMPACT_ATOMS: atom_id res chain seq x y z
N MET A 1 -24.13 29.98 -0.22
CA MET A 1 -23.46 28.99 0.65
C MET A 1 -22.39 28.33 -0.20
N GLU A 2 -21.13 28.69 0.01
CA GLU A 2 -20.02 27.95 -0.58
C GLU A 2 -20.12 26.51 -0.11
N LYS A 3 -20.21 25.54 -1.04
CA LYS A 3 -20.03 24.13 -0.70
C LYS A 3 -18.60 24.04 -0.17
N MET A 4 -18.44 23.82 1.15
CA MET A 4 -17.15 23.43 1.69
C MET A 4 -16.71 22.20 0.88
N ASN A 5 -15.55 22.33 0.23
CA ASN A 5 -15.00 21.24 -0.56
C ASN A 5 -14.74 20.07 0.39
N GLU A 6 -15.43 18.96 0.18
CA GLU A 6 -15.23 17.74 0.96
C GLU A 6 -13.82 17.22 0.67
N LYS A 7 -13.02 17.04 1.72
CA LYS A 7 -11.65 16.54 1.59
C LYS A 7 -11.65 15.15 0.97
N THR A 8 -10.68 14.90 0.09
CA THR A 8 -10.48 13.55 -0.44
C THR A 8 -9.95 12.64 0.65
N LYS A 9 -10.61 11.52 0.88
CA LYS A 9 -10.15 10.48 1.79
C LYS A 9 -9.04 9.66 1.13
N VAL A 10 -7.88 9.63 1.74
CA VAL A 10 -6.72 8.89 1.25
C VAL A 10 -6.45 7.70 2.15
N TYR A 11 -6.63 6.50 1.60
CA TYR A 11 -6.41 5.23 2.30
C TYR A 11 -5.02 4.69 1.97
N ASN A 12 -4.13 4.72 2.96
CA ASN A 12 -2.77 4.19 2.88
C ASN A 12 -2.76 2.79 3.48
N VAL A 13 -2.69 1.77 2.63
CA VAL A 13 -2.76 0.36 3.04
C VAL A 13 -1.41 -0.30 2.89
N ILE A 14 -0.92 -0.93 3.94
CA ILE A 14 0.27 -1.78 3.93
C ILE A 14 -0.13 -3.19 4.37
N ILE A 15 0.12 -4.16 3.49
CA ILE A 15 -0.02 -5.59 3.75
C ILE A 15 1.40 -6.14 3.82
N MET A 16 1.88 -6.43 5.03
CA MET A 16 3.29 -6.74 5.29
C MET A 16 3.43 -8.15 5.84
N ASP A 17 4.23 -8.92 5.15
CA ASP A 17 4.63 -10.27 5.51
C ASP A 17 5.37 -10.27 6.85
N ARG A 18 4.99 -11.20 7.70
CA ARG A 18 5.64 -11.51 8.97
C ARG A 18 6.00 -12.99 9.05
N SER A 19 6.16 -13.66 7.91
CA SER A 19 6.59 -15.06 7.87
C SER A 19 8.04 -15.23 8.31
N GLY A 20 8.44 -16.50 8.57
CA GLY A 20 9.75 -16.81 9.12
C GLY A 20 10.94 -16.34 8.30
N SER A 21 10.79 -16.21 6.97
CA SER A 21 11.85 -15.71 6.08
C SER A 21 12.20 -14.24 6.33
N MET A 22 11.27 -13.45 6.90
CA MET A 22 11.50 -12.05 7.24
C MET A 22 12.48 -11.82 8.39
N TRP A 23 12.94 -12.87 9.11
CA TRP A 23 13.91 -12.74 10.21
C TRP A 23 15.20 -12.07 9.77
N ASP A 24 15.71 -12.40 8.59
CA ASP A 24 17.00 -11.89 8.10
C ASP A 24 16.98 -10.37 7.88
N ILE A 25 15.79 -9.82 7.66
CA ILE A 25 15.57 -8.39 7.39
C ILE A 25 14.62 -7.72 8.40
N GLN A 26 14.38 -8.33 9.57
CA GLN A 26 13.44 -7.80 10.57
C GLN A 26 13.70 -6.32 10.91
N LYS A 27 14.92 -5.98 11.34
CA LYS A 27 15.27 -4.60 11.72
C LYS A 27 15.16 -3.60 10.56
N PRO A 28 15.73 -3.88 9.37
CA PRO A 28 15.53 -3.02 8.22
C PRO A 28 14.07 -2.86 7.79
N ALA A 29 13.26 -3.91 7.87
CA ALA A 29 11.84 -3.87 7.55
C ALA A 29 11.05 -2.97 8.54
N ILE A 30 11.33 -3.10 9.85
CA ILE A 30 10.78 -2.22 10.89
C ILE A 30 11.15 -0.76 10.62
N GLN A 31 12.43 -0.47 10.37
CA GLN A 31 12.90 0.89 10.08
C GLN A 31 12.22 1.46 8.84
N GLY A 32 12.12 0.66 7.77
CA GLY A 32 11.49 1.05 6.54
C GLY A 32 10.00 1.35 6.69
N TYR A 33 9.25 0.46 7.36
CA TYR A 33 7.86 0.74 7.70
C TYR A 33 7.71 2.04 8.47
N ASN A 34 8.54 2.27 9.49
CA ASN A 34 8.50 3.47 10.31
C ASN A 34 8.80 4.74 9.50
N GLU A 35 9.68 4.67 8.49
CA GLU A 35 9.92 5.76 7.55
C GLU A 35 8.68 6.04 6.67
N VAL A 36 8.04 5.00 6.13
CA VAL A 36 6.82 5.15 5.33
C VAL A 36 5.70 5.79 6.15
N LEU A 37 5.45 5.28 7.37
CA LEU A 37 4.46 5.84 8.29
C LEU A 37 4.77 7.32 8.60
N GLY A 38 6.04 7.65 8.86
CA GLY A 38 6.48 9.03 9.08
C GLY A 38 6.19 9.93 7.88
N GLY A 39 6.44 9.45 6.66
CA GLY A 39 6.11 10.14 5.41
C GLY A 39 4.61 10.39 5.24
N VAL A 40 3.78 9.36 5.51
CA VAL A 40 2.31 9.49 5.46
C VAL A 40 1.80 10.52 6.48
N LYS A 41 2.31 10.50 7.72
CA LYS A 41 1.96 11.49 8.75
C LYS A 41 2.35 12.92 8.34
N ALA A 42 3.52 13.08 7.75
CA ALA A 42 3.97 14.39 7.25
C ALA A 42 3.09 14.88 6.10
N ALA A 43 2.72 14.01 5.15
CA ALA A 43 1.82 14.33 4.06
C ALA A 43 0.41 14.67 4.57
N ALA A 44 -0.13 13.90 5.52
CA ALA A 44 -1.43 14.17 6.14
C ALA A 44 -1.51 15.58 6.76
N LYS A 45 -0.43 16.03 7.41
CA LYS A 45 -0.32 17.40 7.93
C LYS A 45 -0.15 18.43 6.83
N LYS A 46 0.67 18.12 5.81
CA LYS A 46 0.97 19.06 4.73
C LYS A 46 -0.24 19.34 3.84
N PHE A 47 -1.07 18.34 3.58
CA PHE A 47 -2.22 18.42 2.68
C PHE A 47 -3.56 18.41 3.43
N GLU A 48 -3.57 18.80 4.69
CA GLU A 48 -4.75 18.75 5.57
C GLU A 48 -5.94 19.59 5.07
N GLU A 49 -5.72 20.55 4.19
CA GLU A 49 -6.80 21.37 3.62
C GLU A 49 -7.63 20.62 2.57
N THR A 50 -7.02 19.69 1.83
CA THR A 50 -7.63 18.98 0.71
C THR A 50 -7.77 17.47 0.92
N GLN A 51 -7.03 16.91 1.87
CA GLN A 51 -6.96 15.46 2.10
C GLN A 51 -7.22 15.11 3.57
N GLU A 52 -7.85 13.95 3.78
CA GLU A 52 -7.97 13.28 5.07
C GLU A 52 -7.35 11.89 4.95
N HIS A 53 -6.30 11.62 5.75
CA HIS A 53 -5.52 10.40 5.59
C HIS A 53 -5.89 9.34 6.62
N TYR A 54 -6.16 8.14 6.13
CA TYR A 54 -6.37 6.91 6.88
C TYR A 54 -5.21 5.94 6.65
N PHE A 55 -4.91 5.15 7.67
CA PHE A 55 -3.82 4.18 7.63
C PHE A 55 -4.31 2.79 8.02
N THR A 56 -3.98 1.81 7.22
CA THR A 56 -4.21 0.40 7.49
C THR A 56 -2.88 -0.34 7.46
N LEU A 57 -2.60 -1.10 8.51
CA LEU A 57 -1.50 -2.06 8.56
C LEU A 57 -2.07 -3.44 8.83
N VAL A 58 -1.83 -4.35 7.92
CA VAL A 58 -2.10 -5.78 8.10
C VAL A 58 -0.77 -6.51 8.13
N LEU A 59 -0.46 -7.15 9.26
CA LEU A 59 0.66 -8.08 9.39
C LEU A 59 0.14 -9.51 9.20
N PHE A 60 0.83 -10.32 8.41
CA PHE A 60 0.35 -11.67 8.15
C PHE A 60 1.45 -12.73 8.23
N ASP A 61 1.10 -13.85 8.82
CA ASP A 61 1.75 -15.15 8.75
C ASP A 61 0.68 -16.25 8.88
N SER A 62 1.06 -17.53 8.84
CA SER A 62 0.09 -18.62 8.95
C SER A 62 -0.51 -18.81 10.35
N ALA A 63 0.03 -18.15 11.37
CA ALA A 63 -0.57 -18.16 12.70
C ALA A 63 -1.71 -17.13 12.80
N SER A 64 -1.58 -15.98 12.11
CA SER A 64 -2.62 -14.94 12.10
C SER A 64 -2.48 -13.95 10.94
N ILE A 65 -3.60 -13.34 10.58
CA ILE A 65 -3.67 -12.15 9.72
C ILE A 65 -4.21 -11.03 10.60
N ASP A 66 -3.31 -10.18 11.08
CA ASP A 66 -3.59 -9.19 12.12
C ASP A 66 -3.82 -7.80 11.52
N GLU A 67 -5.02 -7.26 11.69
CA GLU A 67 -5.31 -5.86 11.40
C GLU A 67 -4.77 -4.98 12.55
N VAL A 68 -3.48 -4.64 12.51
CA VAL A 68 -2.85 -3.81 13.55
C VAL A 68 -3.48 -2.43 13.59
N TYR A 69 -3.73 -1.86 12.41
CA TYR A 69 -4.53 -0.65 12.21
C TYR A 69 -5.51 -0.90 11.08
N TRP A 70 -6.76 -0.49 11.26
CA TRP A 70 -7.77 -0.55 10.22
C TRP A 70 -8.41 0.82 10.04
N ASN A 71 -8.09 1.47 8.92
CA ASN A 71 -8.57 2.81 8.59
C ASN A 71 -8.49 3.79 9.78
N ALA A 72 -7.43 3.66 10.58
CA ALA A 72 -7.14 4.57 11.67
C ALA A 72 -6.70 5.93 11.11
N HIS A 73 -7.02 7.02 11.80
CA HIS A 73 -6.39 8.29 11.48
C HIS A 73 -4.87 8.15 11.61
N THR A 74 -4.13 8.73 10.66
CA THR A 74 -2.66 8.55 10.62
C THR A 74 -1.96 8.96 11.90
N GLY A 75 -2.55 9.89 12.68
CA GLY A 75 -2.06 10.29 13.98
C GLY A 75 -1.99 9.15 15.01
N ASP A 76 -2.96 8.22 14.94
CA ASP A 76 -3.11 7.13 15.90
C ASP A 76 -2.20 5.93 15.60
N ALA A 77 -1.70 5.81 14.36
CA ALA A 77 -0.78 4.74 13.99
C ALA A 77 0.58 4.94 14.68
N THR A 78 1.16 3.86 15.21
CA THR A 78 2.45 3.87 15.91
C THR A 78 3.52 3.12 15.13
N ILE A 79 4.77 3.32 15.54
CA ILE A 79 5.92 2.63 14.96
C ILE A 79 5.88 1.13 15.31
N LEU A 80 6.45 0.30 14.42
CA LEU A 80 6.78 -1.08 14.74
C LEU A 80 8.10 -1.14 15.52
N THR A 81 8.21 -2.16 16.38
CA THR A 81 9.40 -2.51 17.16
C THR A 81 9.72 -3.99 17.00
N GLU A 82 10.87 -4.46 17.45
CA GLU A 82 11.23 -5.89 17.46
C GLU A 82 10.26 -6.73 18.30
N GLU A 83 9.53 -6.12 19.25
CA GLU A 83 8.53 -6.79 20.10
C GLU A 83 7.16 -6.89 19.40
N THR A 84 6.82 -5.92 18.55
CA THR A 84 5.52 -5.87 17.85
C THR A 84 5.55 -6.46 16.44
N TYR A 85 6.74 -6.64 15.86
CA TYR A 85 6.94 -7.30 14.58
C TYR A 85 7.91 -8.48 14.75
N VAL A 86 7.36 -9.64 15.03
CA VAL A 86 8.13 -10.89 15.29
C VAL A 86 7.84 -11.86 14.14
N PRO A 87 8.80 -12.07 13.21
CA PRO A 87 8.61 -13.02 12.11
C PRO A 87 8.41 -14.45 12.59
N GLY A 88 7.61 -15.24 11.86
CA GLY A 88 7.36 -16.66 12.15
C GLY A 88 6.41 -17.31 11.14
N ALA A 89 6.33 -18.64 11.20
CA ALA A 89 5.36 -19.43 10.41
C ALA A 89 5.47 -19.28 8.87
N CYS A 90 4.39 -19.63 8.13
CA CYS A 90 4.31 -19.65 6.67
C CYS A 90 3.68 -18.35 6.11
N THR A 91 3.48 -18.29 4.78
CA THR A 91 3.14 -17.06 4.03
C THR A 91 1.78 -17.17 3.33
N PRO A 92 0.63 -16.94 4.00
CA PRO A 92 -0.71 -16.92 3.40
C PRO A 92 -0.99 -15.57 2.70
N LEU A 93 -0.20 -15.22 1.68
CA LEU A 93 -0.25 -13.93 0.99
C LEU A 93 -1.61 -13.66 0.35
N TYR A 94 -2.19 -14.65 -0.33
CA TYR A 94 -3.48 -14.44 -1.02
C TYR A 94 -4.62 -14.26 -0.03
N ASP A 95 -4.60 -14.93 1.12
CA ASP A 95 -5.60 -14.75 2.16
C ASP A 95 -5.51 -13.36 2.78
N ALA A 96 -4.29 -12.89 3.10
CA ALA A 96 -4.06 -11.56 3.61
C ALA A 96 -4.54 -10.47 2.64
N MET A 97 -4.18 -10.59 1.35
CA MET A 97 -4.64 -9.68 0.31
C MET A 97 -6.17 -9.76 0.14
N GLY A 98 -6.72 -10.96 0.02
CA GLY A 98 -8.14 -11.16 -0.25
C GLY A 98 -9.04 -10.60 0.85
N ARG A 99 -8.73 -10.89 2.11
CA ARG A 99 -9.47 -10.36 3.27
C ARG A 99 -9.39 -8.83 3.33
N THR A 100 -8.17 -8.28 3.22
CA THR A 100 -7.94 -6.82 3.29
C THR A 100 -8.68 -6.09 2.18
N LEU A 101 -8.48 -6.50 0.93
CA LEU A 101 -9.06 -5.82 -0.23
C LEU A 101 -10.58 -5.92 -0.27
N THR A 102 -11.13 -7.09 0.07
CA THR A 102 -12.59 -7.28 0.07
C THR A 102 -13.27 -6.46 1.17
N LYS A 103 -12.69 -6.41 2.36
CA LYS A 103 -13.21 -5.63 3.48
C LYS A 103 -13.16 -4.13 3.19
N LEU A 104 -12.05 -3.63 2.64
CA LEU A 104 -11.89 -2.21 2.32
C LEU A 104 -12.82 -1.79 1.17
N GLU A 105 -12.90 -2.57 0.09
CA GLU A 105 -13.81 -2.32 -1.01
C GLU A 105 -15.26 -2.15 -0.53
N LYS A 106 -15.73 -3.10 0.30
CA LYS A 106 -17.08 -3.04 0.88
C LYS A 106 -17.28 -1.79 1.74
N GLN A 107 -16.26 -1.35 2.47
CA GLN A 107 -16.34 -0.15 3.31
C GLN A 107 -16.41 1.13 2.48
N LEU A 108 -15.84 1.14 1.28
CA LEU A 108 -15.80 2.29 0.38
C LEU A 108 -16.98 2.31 -0.61
N GLU A 109 -17.90 1.35 -0.55
CA GLU A 109 -19.10 1.36 -1.38
C GLU A 109 -19.90 2.66 -1.17
N GLY A 110 -20.11 3.41 -2.26
CA GLY A 110 -20.84 4.70 -2.24
C GLY A 110 -20.01 5.91 -1.79
N ASP A 111 -18.74 5.77 -1.54
CA ASP A 111 -17.82 6.89 -1.33
C ASP A 111 -17.06 7.20 -2.63
N ASP A 112 -17.46 8.30 -3.28
CA ASP A 112 -16.93 8.68 -4.59
C ASP A 112 -15.69 9.61 -4.50
N ASN A 113 -15.31 10.04 -3.29
CA ASN A 113 -14.23 10.99 -3.07
C ASN A 113 -13.07 10.38 -2.28
N HIS A 114 -12.47 9.33 -2.85
CA HIS A 114 -11.32 8.68 -2.21
C HIS A 114 -10.18 8.35 -3.19
N SER A 115 -9.01 8.12 -2.63
CA SER A 115 -7.83 7.54 -3.29
C SER A 115 -7.28 6.41 -2.42
N VAL A 116 -6.89 5.29 -3.02
CA VAL A 116 -6.36 4.12 -2.30
C VAL A 116 -5.00 3.73 -2.85
N VAL A 117 -4.02 3.60 -1.97
CA VAL A 117 -2.68 3.09 -2.29
C VAL A 117 -2.41 1.86 -1.43
N VAL A 118 -2.29 0.71 -2.07
CA VAL A 118 -1.98 -0.58 -1.44
C VAL A 118 -0.53 -0.95 -1.74
N THR A 119 0.28 -1.14 -0.71
CA THR A 119 1.64 -1.69 -0.84
C THR A 119 1.69 -3.06 -0.19
N ILE A 120 2.07 -4.06 -0.97
CA ILE A 120 2.32 -5.43 -0.52
C ILE A 120 3.83 -5.57 -0.31
N ILE A 121 4.24 -6.06 0.87
CA ILE A 121 5.65 -6.25 1.25
C ILE A 121 5.82 -7.70 1.68
N THR A 122 6.64 -8.46 0.94
CA THR A 122 6.93 -9.85 1.26
C THR A 122 8.32 -10.24 0.74
N ASP A 123 8.97 -11.16 1.41
CA ASP A 123 10.26 -11.70 1.02
C ASP A 123 10.18 -13.17 0.57
N GLY A 124 8.97 -13.73 0.49
CA GLY A 124 8.73 -15.14 0.22
C GLY A 124 7.64 -15.42 -0.81
N TYR A 125 7.55 -16.71 -1.15
CA TYR A 125 6.46 -17.22 -1.97
C TYR A 125 5.20 -17.45 -1.14
N GLU A 126 4.03 -17.22 -1.76
CA GLU A 126 2.77 -17.75 -1.29
C GLU A 126 2.86 -19.28 -1.05
N ASN A 127 2.51 -19.75 0.14
CA ASN A 127 2.61 -21.17 0.45
C ASN A 127 1.58 -21.73 1.45
N ASP A 128 0.63 -20.89 1.94
CA ASP A 128 -0.28 -21.32 3.01
C ASP A 128 -1.68 -20.66 2.96
N SER A 129 -2.10 -20.13 1.81
CA SER A 129 -3.46 -19.59 1.66
C SER A 129 -4.50 -20.68 1.43
N HIS A 130 -5.65 -20.55 2.09
CA HIS A 130 -6.75 -21.53 2.05
C HIS A 130 -8.08 -20.93 1.55
N GLU A 131 -8.29 -19.62 1.68
CA GLU A 131 -9.54 -18.94 1.32
C GLU A 131 -9.50 -18.34 -0.08
N TYR A 132 -8.35 -17.79 -0.44
CA TYR A 132 -8.14 -17.12 -1.72
C TYR A 132 -7.04 -17.82 -2.52
N ASN A 133 -7.18 -17.75 -3.84
CA ASN A 133 -6.17 -18.27 -4.78
C ASN A 133 -5.72 -17.17 -5.74
N LEU A 134 -4.64 -17.43 -6.46
CA LEU A 134 -4.06 -16.51 -7.44
C LEU A 134 -5.10 -15.92 -8.41
N ALA A 135 -5.98 -16.76 -8.98
CA ALA A 135 -6.95 -16.32 -9.98
C ALA A 135 -8.00 -15.36 -9.37
N GLY A 136 -8.43 -15.62 -8.13
CA GLY A 136 -9.35 -14.77 -7.38
C GLY A 136 -8.72 -13.42 -7.05
N ILE A 137 -7.48 -13.41 -6.54
CA ILE A 137 -6.74 -12.19 -6.21
C ILE A 137 -6.46 -11.35 -7.46
N LYS A 138 -6.04 -12.00 -8.56
CA LYS A 138 -5.84 -11.30 -9.84
C LYS A 138 -7.09 -10.56 -10.29
N LYS A 139 -8.25 -11.25 -10.32
CA LYS A 139 -9.53 -10.63 -10.69
C LYS A 139 -9.89 -9.46 -9.77
N LYS A 140 -9.66 -9.61 -8.46
CA LYS A 140 -9.89 -8.57 -7.48
C LYS A 140 -9.03 -7.34 -7.76
N ILE A 141 -7.72 -7.50 -7.96
CA ILE A 141 -6.80 -6.41 -8.27
C ILE A 141 -7.21 -5.71 -9.58
N GLU A 142 -7.49 -6.47 -10.65
CA GLU A 142 -7.91 -5.90 -11.93
C GLU A 142 -9.22 -5.11 -11.81
N HIS A 143 -10.14 -5.56 -10.98
CA HIS A 143 -11.39 -4.86 -10.67
C HIS A 143 -11.13 -3.55 -9.93
N LEU A 144 -10.36 -3.57 -8.84
CA LEU A 144 -10.06 -2.41 -8.02
C LEU A 144 -9.20 -1.37 -8.77
N LYS A 145 -8.29 -1.80 -9.64
CA LYS A 145 -7.55 -0.89 -10.54
C LYS A 145 -8.49 -0.09 -11.46
N LYS A 146 -9.57 -0.69 -11.93
CA LYS A 146 -10.59 0.04 -12.71
C LYS A 146 -11.37 1.05 -11.87
N GLN A 147 -11.36 0.91 -10.56
CA GLN A 147 -11.90 1.87 -9.59
C GLN A 147 -10.86 2.93 -9.16
N GLY A 148 -9.68 2.96 -9.78
CA GLY A 148 -8.63 3.94 -9.50
C GLY A 148 -7.71 3.57 -8.32
N TRP A 149 -7.73 2.31 -7.83
CA TRP A 149 -6.81 1.89 -6.77
C TRP A 149 -5.41 1.68 -7.33
N SER A 150 -4.42 2.13 -6.57
CA SER A 150 -3.00 1.95 -6.86
C SER A 150 -2.45 0.75 -6.10
N PHE A 151 -1.72 -0.12 -6.81
CA PHE A 151 -1.06 -1.29 -6.21
C PHE A 151 0.44 -1.21 -6.44
N ALA A 152 1.21 -1.42 -5.38
CA ALA A 152 2.65 -1.54 -5.38
C ALA A 152 3.07 -2.87 -4.72
N TYR A 153 4.14 -3.47 -5.19
CA TYR A 153 4.70 -4.71 -4.67
C TYR A 153 6.19 -4.55 -4.40
N MET A 154 6.60 -4.88 -3.20
CA MET A 154 8.00 -4.92 -2.77
C MET A 154 8.34 -6.37 -2.42
N GLY A 155 9.24 -6.96 -3.16
CA GLY A 155 9.59 -8.37 -3.00
C GLY A 155 11.08 -8.66 -3.11
N THR A 156 11.51 -9.78 -2.55
CA THR A 156 12.91 -10.22 -2.56
C THR A 156 13.02 -11.73 -2.77
N ASP A 157 14.15 -12.19 -3.29
CA ASP A 157 14.64 -13.57 -3.41
C ASP A 157 13.75 -14.60 -4.14
N HIS A 158 12.49 -14.29 -4.42
CA HIS A 158 11.59 -15.14 -5.20
C HIS A 158 11.39 -14.59 -6.61
N ASP A 159 10.64 -15.30 -7.45
CA ASP A 159 10.26 -14.83 -8.78
C ASP A 159 9.24 -13.68 -8.68
N VAL A 160 9.72 -12.50 -8.24
CA VAL A 160 8.90 -11.30 -8.08
C VAL A 160 8.22 -10.91 -9.38
N GLU A 161 8.91 -11.05 -10.52
CA GLU A 161 8.37 -10.71 -11.84
C GLU A 161 7.22 -11.67 -12.23
N GLY A 162 7.41 -12.97 -12.09
CA GLY A 162 6.37 -13.95 -12.35
C GLY A 162 5.15 -13.78 -11.46
N VAL A 163 5.35 -13.52 -10.17
CA VAL A 163 4.25 -13.28 -9.22
C VAL A 163 3.50 -12.01 -9.58
N THR A 164 4.18 -10.90 -9.84
CA THR A 164 3.53 -9.60 -10.10
C THR A 164 2.83 -9.56 -11.46
N VAL A 165 3.40 -10.20 -12.50
CA VAL A 165 2.69 -10.40 -13.78
C VAL A 165 1.44 -11.25 -13.57
N SER A 166 1.54 -12.31 -12.78
CA SER A 166 0.40 -13.17 -12.45
C SER A 166 -0.69 -12.45 -11.66
N LEU A 167 -0.33 -11.48 -10.83
CA LEU A 167 -1.24 -10.64 -10.05
C LEU A 167 -1.70 -9.37 -10.78
N SER A 168 -1.22 -9.10 -12.01
CA SER A 168 -1.47 -7.85 -12.75
C SER A 168 -0.99 -6.58 -12.01
N ILE A 169 0.07 -6.67 -11.20
CA ILE A 169 0.71 -5.54 -10.53
C ILE A 169 1.92 -5.09 -11.37
N THR A 170 1.96 -3.80 -11.70
CA THR A 170 3.00 -3.21 -12.55
C THR A 170 4.00 -2.34 -11.79
N ASN A 171 3.64 -1.86 -10.60
CA ASN A 171 4.56 -1.10 -9.75
C ASN A 171 5.29 -2.06 -8.84
N VAL A 172 6.51 -2.38 -9.19
CA VAL A 172 7.30 -3.43 -8.54
C VAL A 172 8.67 -2.91 -8.15
N ILE A 173 9.08 -3.19 -6.93
CA ILE A 173 10.47 -3.05 -6.49
C ILE A 173 10.96 -4.44 -6.08
N LYS A 174 12.01 -4.91 -6.75
CA LYS A 174 12.77 -6.07 -6.33
C LYS A 174 14.01 -5.60 -5.57
N PHE A 175 14.32 -6.22 -4.45
CA PHE A 175 15.50 -5.89 -3.64
C PHE A 175 16.17 -7.16 -3.08
N GLU A 176 17.44 -7.06 -2.73
CA GLU A 176 18.17 -8.12 -2.07
C GLU A 176 17.96 -8.08 -0.55
N LYS A 177 18.01 -9.26 0.11
CA LYS A 177 17.89 -9.39 1.57
C LYS A 177 19.12 -8.87 2.31
N THR A 178 19.49 -7.62 2.07
CA THR A 178 20.51 -6.92 2.82
C THR A 178 19.90 -5.74 3.56
N ALA A 179 20.50 -5.34 4.68
CA ALA A 179 20.00 -4.19 5.44
C ALA A 179 20.02 -2.91 4.59
N GLU A 180 21.06 -2.72 3.77
CA GLU A 180 21.23 -1.55 2.91
C GLU A 180 20.16 -1.47 1.83
N GLU A 181 19.95 -2.56 1.05
CA GLU A 181 18.96 -2.60 -0.01
C GLU A 181 17.53 -2.52 0.55
N THR A 182 17.25 -3.14 1.68
CA THR A 182 15.95 -3.03 2.35
C THR A 182 15.65 -1.57 2.70
N VAL A 183 16.56 -0.87 3.37
CA VAL A 183 16.39 0.55 3.71
C VAL A 183 16.23 1.42 2.45
N ARG A 184 17.05 1.18 1.41
CA ARG A 184 16.97 1.89 0.13
C ARG A 184 15.59 1.73 -0.52
N THR A 185 15.07 0.51 -0.50
CA THR A 185 13.78 0.16 -1.10
C THR A 185 12.61 0.85 -0.39
N PHE A 186 12.60 0.85 0.92
CA PHE A 186 11.56 1.59 1.67
C PHE A 186 11.65 3.11 1.48
N LYS A 187 12.85 3.67 1.34
CA LYS A 187 13.01 5.08 0.98
C LYS A 187 12.43 5.39 -0.41
N ARG A 188 12.59 4.47 -1.36
CA ARG A 188 11.99 4.60 -2.69
C ARG A 188 10.46 4.55 -2.62
N GLU A 189 9.89 3.61 -1.87
CA GLU A 189 8.45 3.53 -1.62
C GLU A 189 7.92 4.84 -0.99
N ARG A 190 8.56 5.33 0.07
CA ARG A 190 8.18 6.58 0.73
C ARG A 190 8.15 7.76 -0.24
N ARG A 191 9.19 7.93 -1.07
CA ARG A 191 9.27 9.00 -2.09
C ARG A 191 8.14 8.88 -3.12
N ALA A 192 7.90 7.68 -3.62
CA ALA A 192 6.84 7.43 -4.60
C ALA A 192 5.46 7.76 -4.02
N ARG A 193 5.21 7.38 -2.77
CA ARG A 193 3.99 7.71 -2.05
C ARG A 193 3.85 9.21 -1.80
N GLU A 194 4.89 9.90 -1.36
CA GLU A 194 4.89 11.37 -1.18
C GLU A 194 4.54 12.08 -2.49
N ARG A 195 5.10 11.64 -3.62
CA ARG A 195 4.77 12.16 -4.96
C ARG A 195 3.30 11.93 -5.30
N TYR A 196 2.82 10.68 -5.14
CA TYR A 196 1.43 10.34 -5.37
C TYR A 196 0.47 11.24 -4.57
N LEU A 197 0.75 11.44 -3.29
CA LEU A 197 -0.08 12.26 -2.40
C LEU A 197 -0.06 13.73 -2.81
N LYS A 198 1.09 14.24 -3.28
CA LYS A 198 1.20 15.59 -3.83
C LYS A 198 0.38 15.75 -5.12
N GLU A 199 0.43 14.80 -6.03
CA GLU A 199 -0.36 14.83 -7.26
C GLU A 199 -1.88 14.81 -6.96
N VAL A 200 -2.31 14.06 -5.96
CA VAL A 200 -3.70 14.07 -5.48
C VAL A 200 -4.07 15.47 -4.94
N ASP A 201 -3.17 16.13 -4.21
CA ASP A 201 -3.38 17.50 -3.72
C ASP A 201 -3.48 18.50 -4.86
N ASP A 202 -2.54 18.47 -5.81
CA ASP A 202 -2.53 19.32 -6.99
C ASP A 202 -3.84 19.15 -7.81
N PHE A 203 -4.32 17.90 -7.97
CA PHE A 203 -5.59 17.62 -8.65
C PHE A 203 -6.80 18.19 -7.90
N ASN A 204 -6.85 18.05 -6.58
CA ASN A 204 -7.93 18.57 -5.75
C ASN A 204 -8.02 20.11 -5.83
N HIS A 205 -6.87 20.79 -5.89
CA HIS A 205 -6.82 22.23 -6.08
C HIS A 205 -7.27 22.64 -7.49
N ALA A 206 -6.83 21.91 -8.51
CA ALA A 206 -7.17 22.20 -9.91
C ALA A 206 -8.64 21.89 -10.24
N MET A 207 -9.21 20.84 -9.64
CA MET A 207 -10.55 20.33 -9.94
C MET A 207 -11.34 20.01 -8.65
N PRO A 208 -11.68 21.03 -7.87
CA PRO A 208 -12.33 20.83 -6.54
C PRO A 208 -13.69 20.15 -6.62
N CYS A 209 -14.37 20.22 -7.77
CA CYS A 209 -15.68 19.59 -8.01
C CYS A 209 -15.56 18.45 -9.05
N ALA A 210 -14.44 17.72 -9.07
CA ALA A 210 -14.25 16.60 -10.00
C ALA A 210 -15.33 15.53 -9.81
N THR A 211 -15.84 15.00 -10.95
CA THR A 211 -16.74 13.83 -10.88
C THR A 211 -15.99 12.58 -10.48
N MET A 212 -16.73 11.55 -10.04
CA MET A 212 -16.15 10.24 -9.73
C MET A 212 -15.32 9.70 -10.91
N GLU A 213 -15.84 9.76 -12.14
CA GLU A 213 -15.15 9.28 -13.34
C GLU A 213 -13.83 10.01 -13.57
N ALA A 214 -13.81 11.34 -13.39
CA ALA A 214 -12.59 12.13 -13.55
C ALA A 214 -11.55 11.76 -12.48
N ARG A 215 -11.98 11.54 -11.25
CA ARG A 215 -11.12 11.13 -10.14
C ARG A 215 -10.57 9.73 -10.35
N VAL A 216 -11.40 8.76 -10.73
CA VAL A 216 -10.99 7.40 -11.07
C VAL A 216 -9.97 7.40 -12.21
N ALA A 217 -10.21 8.13 -13.28
CA ALA A 217 -9.28 8.24 -14.42
C ALA A 217 -7.95 8.86 -13.99
N PHE A 218 -7.98 9.90 -13.16
CA PHE A 218 -6.78 10.52 -12.60
C PHE A 218 -5.99 9.54 -11.74
N ASN A 219 -6.63 8.89 -10.74
CA ASN A 219 -5.98 7.92 -9.86
C ASN A 219 -5.39 6.75 -10.65
N ALA A 220 -6.08 6.25 -11.68
CA ALA A 220 -5.55 5.19 -12.55
C ALA A 220 -4.28 5.65 -13.29
N SER A 221 -4.23 6.90 -13.76
CA SER A 221 -3.03 7.46 -14.40
C SER A 221 -1.85 7.58 -13.43
N LEU A 222 -2.10 7.91 -12.16
CA LEU A 222 -1.08 7.94 -11.11
C LEU A 222 -0.58 6.54 -10.77
N ALA A 223 -1.49 5.57 -10.68
CA ALA A 223 -1.15 4.19 -10.39
C ALA A 223 -0.13 3.61 -11.38
N GLU A 224 -0.22 3.98 -12.66
CA GLU A 224 0.73 3.52 -13.70
C GLU A 224 2.15 4.07 -13.53
N LYS A 225 2.31 5.17 -12.80
CA LYS A 225 3.59 5.90 -12.66
C LYS A 225 4.21 5.77 -11.28
N PHE A 226 3.61 5.04 -10.35
CA PHE A 226 3.96 5.06 -8.93
C PHE A 226 5.47 4.92 -8.65
N TYR A 227 6.17 4.02 -9.38
CA TYR A 227 7.63 3.85 -9.27
C TYR A 227 8.45 4.33 -10.48
N LYS A 228 7.82 4.69 -11.61
CA LYS A 228 8.54 4.96 -12.88
C LYS A 228 9.45 6.19 -12.86
N GLU A 229 9.15 7.18 -12.04
CA GLU A 229 9.93 8.44 -12.03
C GLU A 229 11.24 8.32 -11.24
N ASP A 230 11.36 7.34 -10.34
CA ASP A 230 12.58 7.09 -9.58
C ASP A 230 13.69 6.44 -10.42
N GLU A 231 13.38 5.94 -11.62
CA GLU A 231 14.35 5.32 -12.54
C GLU A 231 15.19 6.34 -13.31
N LYS A 232 14.80 7.61 -13.28
CA LYS A 232 15.51 8.69 -14.00
C LYS A 232 16.56 9.42 -13.16
N GLU A 233 16.58 9.17 -11.85
CA GLU A 233 17.50 9.83 -10.90
C GLU A 233 18.71 8.97 -10.46
N ASN A 234 18.95 7.81 -11.11
CA ASN A 234 20.11 6.94 -10.86
C ASN A 234 21.13 6.99 -12.01
#